data_32cbd7d5c0e76c49fce703c2d3e352d5
#
_entry.id   32cbd7d5c0e76c49fce703c2d3e352d5
#
_cell.length_a   1.000
_cell.length_b   1.000
_cell.length_c   1.000
_cell.angle_alpha   90.00
_cell.angle_beta   90.00
_cell.angle_gamma   90.00
#
_symmetry.space_group_name_H-M   'P 1'
#
loop_
_entity.id
_entity.type
_entity.pdbx_description
1 polymer ?
#
loop_
_entity_poly.entity_id
_entity_poly.type
_entity_poly.pdbx_seq_one_letter_code
_entity_poly.pdbx_strand_id
1 'polypeptide(L)'
;MKNIFITGASRGIGFEIAKQNLTQGNHVTATCRNPSQAKELNLLQIQNKERLDIMELDVENEDSIRLCFDKHKEKNRPIDLLFNNAGVIDWNDLFEVSISSVEKIYKVNLIGCLMVLRLAIPCLQKSIAPLIINLSSRLGSIDLRGETQLGGAIAYQCSKAALNMLTKQAAIDLKPLKIRVISQSPGWVKTEMGGVKAKYQVSEAVSMMLHSLNQLPSDQTGVFIGEDGKEIPW
;
A
#
# COMPACT_ATOMS: atom_id res chain seq x y z
N MET A 1 17.33 0.30 12.17
CA MET A 1 17.15 0.64 10.74
C MET A 1 16.33 -0.47 10.11
N LYS A 2 15.19 -0.14 9.48
CA LYS A 2 14.30 -1.07 8.80
C LYS A 2 14.44 -0.94 7.27
N ASN A 3 14.11 -2.00 6.54
CA ASN A 3 14.04 -2.02 5.08
C ASN A 3 12.56 -1.96 4.66
N ILE A 4 12.20 -0.90 3.98
CA ILE A 4 10.83 -0.57 3.61
C ILE A 4 10.66 -0.75 2.10
N PHE A 5 9.67 -1.52 1.67
CA PHE A 5 9.32 -1.66 0.25
C PHE A 5 7.96 -1.04 -0.01
N ILE A 6 7.86 -0.18 -1.04
CA ILE A 6 6.65 0.62 -1.29
C ILE A 6 6.27 0.52 -2.76
N THR A 7 5.04 0.10 -3.06
CA THR A 7 4.50 0.17 -4.42
C THR A 7 3.82 1.51 -4.69
N GLY A 8 3.99 2.06 -5.90
CA GLY A 8 3.34 3.32 -6.29
C GLY A 8 3.88 4.55 -5.53
N ALA A 9 5.21 4.67 -5.40
CA ALA A 9 5.87 5.68 -4.57
C ALA A 9 6.22 6.98 -5.32
N SER A 10 5.84 7.17 -6.60
CA SER A 10 6.22 8.37 -7.36
C SER A 10 5.55 9.66 -6.89
N ARG A 11 4.42 9.58 -6.19
CA ARG A 11 3.63 10.73 -5.70
C ARG A 11 2.74 10.36 -4.52
N GLY A 12 2.08 11.37 -3.96
CA GLY A 12 1.03 11.19 -2.95
C GLY A 12 1.49 10.44 -1.71
N ILE A 13 0.64 9.53 -1.23
CA ILE A 13 0.88 8.78 0.02
C ILE A 13 2.15 7.95 -0.06
N GLY A 14 2.38 7.21 -1.15
CA GLY A 14 3.57 6.38 -1.31
C GLY A 14 4.88 7.16 -1.30
N PHE A 15 4.91 8.34 -1.94
CA PHE A 15 6.05 9.24 -1.88
C PHE A 15 6.33 9.74 -0.46
N GLU A 16 5.28 10.15 0.25
CA GLU A 16 5.43 10.66 1.61
C GLU A 16 5.83 9.55 2.60
N ILE A 17 5.34 8.31 2.42
CA ILE A 17 5.81 7.14 3.19
C ILE A 17 7.33 6.97 2.99
N ALA A 18 7.81 7.06 1.74
CA ALA A 18 9.24 6.97 1.43
C ALA A 18 10.03 8.07 2.14
N LYS A 19 9.58 9.32 2.02
CA LYS A 19 10.23 10.51 2.59
C LYS A 19 10.34 10.42 4.12
N GLN A 20 9.23 10.12 4.82
CA GLN A 20 9.23 10.04 6.29
C GLN A 20 10.07 8.87 6.80
N ASN A 21 10.04 7.71 6.12
CA ASN A 21 10.92 6.59 6.50
C ASN A 21 12.40 6.90 6.31
N LEU A 22 12.78 7.60 5.25
CA LEU A 22 14.17 8.07 5.06
C LEU A 22 14.60 9.04 6.16
N THR A 23 13.71 9.96 6.57
CA THR A 23 13.95 10.89 7.68
C THR A 23 14.17 10.15 9.01
N GLN A 24 13.50 9.02 9.20
CA GLN A 24 13.68 8.13 10.36
C GLN A 24 14.94 7.25 10.29
N GLY A 25 15.76 7.40 9.25
CA GLY A 25 16.99 6.62 9.06
C GLY A 25 16.79 5.22 8.48
N ASN A 26 15.60 4.91 7.97
CA ASN A 26 15.31 3.62 7.34
C ASN A 26 15.87 3.55 5.90
N HIS A 27 16.04 2.33 5.39
CA HIS A 27 16.30 2.07 3.98
C HIS A 27 14.99 1.87 3.24
N VAL A 28 14.83 2.51 2.07
CA VAL A 28 13.59 2.47 1.29
C VAL A 28 13.86 1.95 -0.12
N THR A 29 13.10 0.97 -0.54
CA THR A 29 12.92 0.58 -1.94
C THR A 29 11.57 1.16 -2.40
N ALA A 30 11.62 2.25 -3.12
CA ALA A 30 10.46 2.93 -3.68
C ALA A 30 10.23 2.47 -5.12
N THR A 31 9.03 1.99 -5.45
CA THR A 31 8.75 1.51 -6.81
C THR A 31 7.69 2.34 -7.52
N CYS A 32 7.83 2.48 -8.82
CA CYS A 32 6.87 3.14 -9.70
C CYS A 32 7.00 2.62 -11.14
N ARG A 33 5.99 2.87 -11.97
CA ARG A 33 5.97 2.41 -13.38
C ARG A 33 7.08 3.01 -14.24
N ASN A 34 7.39 4.28 -14.03
CA ASN A 34 8.34 5.04 -14.84
C ASN A 34 9.34 5.80 -13.94
N PRO A 35 10.41 5.14 -13.46
CA PRO A 35 11.41 5.78 -12.59
C PRO A 35 12.01 7.05 -13.16
N SER A 36 12.33 7.08 -14.46
CA SER A 36 12.92 8.24 -15.13
C SER A 36 12.03 9.48 -15.15
N GLN A 37 10.71 9.31 -15.04
CA GLN A 37 9.72 10.39 -15.01
C GLN A 37 9.33 10.81 -13.58
N ALA A 38 9.76 10.08 -12.55
CA ALA A 38 9.42 10.34 -11.15
C ALA A 38 10.33 11.45 -10.55
N LYS A 39 10.17 12.69 -11.03
CA LYS A 39 11.06 13.83 -10.72
C LYS A 39 11.28 14.03 -9.21
N GLU A 40 10.21 14.10 -8.42
CA GLU A 40 10.33 14.31 -6.97
C GLU A 40 11.04 13.15 -6.27
N LEU A 41 10.77 11.92 -6.69
CA LEU A 41 11.41 10.73 -6.14
C LEU A 41 12.91 10.70 -6.50
N ASN A 42 13.27 11.10 -7.72
CA ASN A 42 14.65 11.22 -8.14
C ASN A 42 15.42 12.30 -7.37
N LEU A 43 14.79 13.45 -7.10
CA LEU A 43 15.37 14.48 -6.23
C LEU A 43 15.58 13.97 -4.80
N LEU A 44 14.61 13.23 -4.26
CA LEU A 44 14.74 12.62 -2.94
C LEU A 44 15.89 11.60 -2.90
N GLN A 45 16.11 10.85 -3.99
CA GLN A 45 17.23 9.89 -4.10
C GLN A 45 18.59 10.59 -4.09
N ILE A 46 18.74 11.74 -4.75
CA ILE A 46 19.99 12.51 -4.74
C ILE A 46 20.41 12.85 -3.30
N GLN A 47 19.44 13.17 -2.44
CA GLN A 47 19.66 13.50 -1.04
C GLN A 47 19.88 12.27 -0.14
N ASN A 48 19.49 11.06 -0.61
CA ASN A 48 19.47 9.82 0.16
C ASN A 48 20.09 8.64 -0.61
N LYS A 49 21.19 8.86 -1.34
CA LYS A 49 21.77 7.89 -2.30
C LYS A 49 21.99 6.48 -1.72
N GLU A 50 22.40 6.39 -0.47
CA GLU A 50 22.72 5.10 0.17
C GLU A 50 21.49 4.39 0.76
N ARG A 51 20.37 5.11 0.92
CA ARG A 51 19.19 4.61 1.62
C ARG A 51 17.92 4.60 0.79
N LEU A 52 17.95 5.13 -0.44
CA LEU A 52 16.80 5.09 -1.35
C LEU A 52 17.17 4.38 -2.66
N ASP A 53 16.58 3.23 -2.86
CA ASP A 53 16.55 2.56 -4.17
C ASP A 53 15.23 2.91 -4.88
N ILE A 54 15.32 3.30 -6.15
CA ILE A 54 14.15 3.46 -7.02
C ILE A 54 14.15 2.31 -8.02
N MET A 55 13.04 1.57 -8.09
CA MET A 55 12.89 0.42 -8.98
C MET A 55 11.63 0.54 -9.82
N GLU A 56 11.70 0.05 -11.05
CA GLU A 56 10.53 -0.07 -11.91
C GLU A 56 9.64 -1.22 -11.40
N LEU A 57 8.35 -0.93 -11.25
CA LEU A 57 7.31 -1.91 -10.96
C LEU A 57 5.96 -1.38 -11.43
N ASP A 58 5.35 -2.10 -12.36
CA ASP A 58 3.96 -1.94 -12.77
C ASP A 58 3.14 -3.09 -12.18
N VAL A 59 2.22 -2.76 -11.26
CA VAL A 59 1.37 -3.75 -10.59
C VAL A 59 0.34 -4.41 -11.54
N GLU A 60 0.13 -3.85 -12.73
CA GLU A 60 -0.72 -4.43 -13.77
C GLU A 60 0.01 -5.48 -14.63
N ASN A 61 1.33 -5.58 -14.50
CA ASN A 61 2.18 -6.44 -15.32
C ASN A 61 2.96 -7.44 -14.45
N GLU A 62 2.62 -8.72 -14.56
CA GLU A 62 3.25 -9.79 -13.77
C GLU A 62 4.76 -9.88 -14.01
N ASP A 63 5.21 -9.74 -15.26
CA ASP A 63 6.64 -9.80 -15.59
C ASP A 63 7.41 -8.62 -14.98
N SER A 64 6.81 -7.41 -14.97
CA SER A 64 7.38 -6.26 -14.29
C SER A 64 7.53 -6.51 -12.79
N ILE A 65 6.52 -7.11 -12.14
CA ILE A 65 6.58 -7.44 -10.71
C ILE A 65 7.68 -8.49 -10.46
N ARG A 66 7.75 -9.57 -11.27
CA ARG A 66 8.78 -10.61 -11.16
C ARG A 66 10.18 -10.02 -11.28
N LEU A 67 10.43 -9.26 -12.35
CA LEU A 67 11.73 -8.63 -12.61
C LEU A 67 12.16 -7.71 -11.46
N CYS A 68 11.22 -6.94 -10.91
CA CYS A 68 11.49 -6.07 -9.77
C CYS A 68 11.94 -6.87 -8.54
N PHE A 69 11.22 -7.96 -8.19
CA PHE A 69 11.60 -8.79 -7.05
C PHE A 69 12.87 -9.60 -7.28
N ASP A 70 13.18 -10.02 -8.51
CA ASP A 70 14.43 -10.69 -8.83
C ASP A 70 15.61 -9.74 -8.63
N LYS A 71 15.54 -8.51 -9.14
CA LYS A 71 16.53 -7.46 -8.87
C LYS A 71 16.65 -7.10 -7.37
N HIS A 72 15.52 -7.12 -6.62
CA HIS A 72 15.56 -6.86 -5.18
C HIS A 72 16.25 -8.00 -4.42
N LYS A 73 16.05 -9.25 -4.81
CA LYS A 73 16.71 -10.43 -4.23
C LYS A 73 18.23 -10.39 -4.41
N GLU A 74 18.72 -9.90 -5.58
CA GLU A 74 20.16 -9.74 -5.84
C GLU A 74 20.85 -8.82 -4.81
N LYS A 75 20.12 -7.84 -4.28
CA LYS A 75 20.60 -6.95 -3.21
C LYS A 75 20.70 -7.65 -1.84
N ASN A 76 20.18 -8.86 -1.71
CA ASN A 76 20.14 -9.66 -0.50
C ASN A 76 19.58 -8.92 0.74
N ARG A 77 18.67 -7.96 0.54
CA ARG A 77 18.04 -7.21 1.63
C ARG A 77 16.73 -7.84 2.06
N PRO A 78 16.46 -7.91 3.38
CA PRO A 78 15.12 -8.26 3.87
C PRO A 78 14.10 -7.18 3.52
N ILE A 79 12.84 -7.51 3.62
CA ILE A 79 11.74 -6.54 3.66
C ILE A 79 11.13 -6.61 5.06
N ASP A 80 11.26 -5.53 5.83
CA ASP A 80 10.67 -5.44 7.16
C ASP A 80 9.23 -4.93 7.10
N LEU A 81 8.98 -3.91 6.26
CA LEU A 81 7.64 -3.40 5.97
C LEU A 81 7.40 -3.37 4.46
N LEU A 82 6.32 -4.02 4.02
CA LEU A 82 5.82 -3.95 2.65
C LEU A 82 4.56 -3.09 2.62
N PHE A 83 4.61 -1.93 1.95
CA PHE A 83 3.43 -1.11 1.68
C PHE A 83 2.90 -1.40 0.27
N ASN A 84 1.81 -2.14 0.19
CA ASN A 84 0.99 -2.25 -1.01
C ASN A 84 0.13 -0.99 -1.13
N ASN A 85 0.75 0.08 -1.66
CA ASN A 85 0.14 1.40 -1.75
C ASN A 85 -0.40 1.71 -3.16
N ALA A 86 0.12 1.10 -4.21
CA ALA A 86 -0.37 1.32 -5.56
C ALA A 86 -1.89 1.08 -5.64
N GLY A 87 -2.61 2.04 -6.21
CA GLY A 87 -4.06 1.96 -6.32
C GLY A 87 -4.62 3.02 -7.27
N VAL A 88 -5.79 2.74 -7.81
CA VAL A 88 -6.56 3.62 -8.70
C VAL A 88 -8.02 3.66 -8.27
N ILE A 89 -8.72 4.72 -8.63
CA ILE A 89 -10.15 4.92 -8.37
C ILE A 89 -10.86 5.34 -9.65
N ASP A 90 -12.12 4.97 -9.75
CA ASP A 90 -13.12 5.50 -10.67
C ASP A 90 -14.32 5.90 -9.81
N TRP A 91 -14.85 7.09 -10.02
CA TRP A 91 -15.95 7.65 -9.24
C TRP A 91 -17.34 7.29 -9.77
N ASN A 92 -17.40 6.47 -10.82
CA ASN A 92 -18.66 6.05 -11.43
C ASN A 92 -19.50 5.20 -10.47
N ASP A 93 -20.80 5.43 -10.52
CA ASP A 93 -21.77 4.68 -9.74
C ASP A 93 -22.21 3.38 -10.46
N LEU A 94 -23.25 2.73 -9.93
CA LEU A 94 -23.79 1.48 -10.48
C LEU A 94 -24.29 1.62 -11.92
N PHE A 95 -24.77 2.79 -12.30
CA PHE A 95 -25.39 3.02 -13.61
C PHE A 95 -24.36 3.43 -14.68
N GLU A 96 -23.22 3.98 -14.25
CA GLU A 96 -22.22 4.57 -15.14
C GLU A 96 -20.94 3.72 -15.28
N VAL A 97 -20.68 2.81 -14.31
CA VAL A 97 -19.44 2.03 -14.29
C VAL A 97 -19.34 1.10 -15.49
N SER A 98 -18.22 1.17 -16.22
CA SER A 98 -17.93 0.25 -17.32
C SER A 98 -17.22 -1.01 -16.82
N ILE A 99 -17.41 -2.13 -17.52
CA ILE A 99 -16.70 -3.38 -17.23
C ILE A 99 -15.19 -3.18 -17.32
N SER A 100 -14.69 -2.44 -18.30
CA SER A 100 -13.26 -2.14 -18.44
C SER A 100 -12.69 -1.35 -17.26
N SER A 101 -13.49 -0.43 -16.66
CA SER A 101 -13.09 0.25 -15.42
C SER A 101 -13.02 -0.71 -14.25
N VAL A 102 -14.01 -1.60 -14.10
CA VAL A 102 -13.98 -2.65 -13.05
C VAL A 102 -12.75 -3.53 -13.19
N GLU A 103 -12.47 -4.07 -14.38
CA GLU A 103 -11.31 -4.91 -14.66
C GLU A 103 -10.01 -4.20 -14.32
N LYS A 104 -9.84 -2.95 -14.74
CA LYS A 104 -8.65 -2.15 -14.44
C LYS A 104 -8.46 -1.94 -12.94
N ILE A 105 -9.53 -1.56 -12.24
CA ILE A 105 -9.47 -1.31 -10.79
C ILE A 105 -9.13 -2.58 -10.04
N TYR A 106 -9.74 -3.71 -10.38
CA TYR A 106 -9.42 -4.99 -9.76
C TYR A 106 -8.00 -5.44 -10.09
N LYS A 107 -7.56 -5.24 -11.32
CA LYS A 107 -6.20 -5.58 -11.75
C LYS A 107 -5.15 -4.84 -10.92
N VAL A 108 -5.33 -3.53 -10.67
CA VAL A 108 -4.39 -2.73 -9.88
C VAL A 108 -4.55 -2.98 -8.38
N ASN A 109 -5.79 -2.81 -7.85
CA ASN A 109 -6.01 -2.72 -6.41
C ASN A 109 -6.00 -4.08 -5.70
N LEU A 110 -6.28 -5.16 -6.43
CA LEU A 110 -6.39 -6.51 -5.86
C LEU A 110 -5.36 -7.48 -6.46
N ILE A 111 -5.40 -7.72 -7.77
CA ILE A 111 -4.55 -8.75 -8.41
C ILE A 111 -3.09 -8.36 -8.31
N GLY A 112 -2.75 -7.11 -8.62
CA GLY A 112 -1.39 -6.59 -8.49
C GLY A 112 -0.88 -6.66 -7.05
N CYS A 113 -1.72 -6.30 -6.07
CA CYS A 113 -1.40 -6.43 -4.65
C CYS A 113 -1.11 -7.88 -4.26
N LEU A 114 -1.97 -8.84 -4.68
CA LEU A 114 -1.76 -10.27 -4.45
C LEU A 114 -0.44 -10.77 -5.04
N MET A 115 -0.11 -10.38 -6.28
CA MET A 115 1.13 -10.79 -6.94
C MET A 115 2.36 -10.20 -6.24
N VAL A 116 2.33 -8.92 -5.85
CA VAL A 116 3.40 -8.29 -5.07
C VAL A 116 3.59 -9.00 -3.74
N LEU A 117 2.51 -9.24 -2.99
CA LEU A 117 2.53 -9.96 -1.73
C LEU A 117 3.19 -11.34 -1.89
N ARG A 118 2.74 -12.13 -2.86
CA ARG A 118 3.24 -13.48 -3.14
C ARG A 118 4.74 -13.49 -3.46
N LEU A 119 5.21 -12.57 -4.32
CA LEU A 119 6.61 -12.52 -4.75
C LEU A 119 7.53 -11.91 -3.69
N ALA A 120 6.99 -11.14 -2.74
CA ALA A 120 7.73 -10.59 -1.61
C ALA A 120 8.05 -11.62 -0.50
N ILE A 121 7.32 -12.74 -0.40
CA ILE A 121 7.46 -13.72 0.69
C ILE A 121 8.92 -14.11 0.96
N PRO A 122 9.76 -14.47 -0.03
CA PRO A 122 11.14 -14.86 0.24
C PRO A 122 11.98 -13.74 0.86
N CYS A 123 11.67 -12.47 0.56
CA CYS A 123 12.37 -11.31 1.13
C CYS A 123 11.83 -10.96 2.52
N LEU A 124 10.53 -11.14 2.75
CA LEU A 124 9.88 -10.96 4.06
C LEU A 124 10.38 -12.01 5.08
N GLN A 125 10.58 -13.25 4.66
CA GLN A 125 11.11 -14.32 5.53
C GLN A 125 12.53 -14.06 6.04
N LYS A 126 13.28 -13.14 5.41
CA LYS A 126 14.60 -12.72 5.89
C LYS A 126 14.52 -11.69 7.02
N SER A 127 13.36 -11.11 7.27
CA SER A 127 13.12 -10.15 8.35
C SER A 127 12.77 -10.88 9.67
N ILE A 128 13.13 -10.27 10.78
CA ILE A 128 12.82 -10.79 12.13
C ILE A 128 11.33 -10.55 12.46
N ALA A 129 10.74 -9.46 11.99
CA ALA A 129 9.37 -9.07 12.30
C ALA A 129 8.67 -8.45 11.07
N PRO A 130 8.47 -9.23 10.00
CA PRO A 130 7.91 -8.72 8.76
C PRO A 130 6.44 -8.35 8.90
N LEU A 131 6.06 -7.21 8.30
CA LEU A 131 4.69 -6.74 8.25
C LEU A 131 4.32 -6.28 6.84
N ILE A 132 3.21 -6.78 6.33
CA ILE A 132 2.58 -6.34 5.09
C ILE A 132 1.44 -5.39 5.45
N ILE A 133 1.45 -4.21 4.84
CA ILE A 133 0.43 -3.18 4.97
C ILE A 133 -0.26 -3.00 3.62
N ASN A 134 -1.48 -3.50 3.51
CA ASN A 134 -2.31 -3.26 2.33
C ASN A 134 -3.07 -1.94 2.53
N LEU A 135 -2.77 -0.92 1.72
CA LEU A 135 -3.51 0.34 1.77
C LEU A 135 -4.94 0.14 1.26
N SER A 136 -5.84 0.05 2.20
CA SER A 136 -7.28 -0.05 1.97
C SER A 136 -7.97 1.31 2.11
N SER A 137 -9.24 1.31 2.36
CA SER A 137 -10.07 2.50 2.54
C SER A 137 -11.27 2.17 3.41
N ARG A 138 -11.75 3.13 4.21
CA ARG A 138 -13.06 3.03 4.90
C ARG A 138 -14.19 2.74 3.91
N LEU A 139 -14.03 3.13 2.64
CA LEU A 139 -14.96 2.80 1.56
C LEU A 139 -15.01 1.30 1.23
N GLY A 140 -14.02 0.53 1.63
CA GLY A 140 -14.00 -0.94 1.52
C GLY A 140 -14.63 -1.69 2.71
N SER A 141 -15.09 -0.98 3.74
CA SER A 141 -15.85 -1.57 4.83
C SER A 141 -17.29 -1.81 4.40
N ILE A 142 -17.77 -3.04 4.50
CA ILE A 142 -19.17 -3.39 4.20
C ILE A 142 -20.09 -2.88 5.32
N ASP A 143 -19.64 -3.02 6.55
CA ASP A 143 -20.40 -2.62 7.75
C ASP A 143 -20.67 -1.10 7.80
N LEU A 144 -19.71 -0.28 7.34
CA LEU A 144 -19.87 1.18 7.29
C LEU A 144 -20.75 1.66 6.12
N ARG A 145 -21.26 0.78 5.25
CA ARG A 145 -22.18 1.19 4.19
C ARG A 145 -23.52 1.58 4.78
N GLY A 146 -24.16 2.57 4.20
CA GLY A 146 -25.38 3.15 4.75
C GLY A 146 -25.13 4.31 5.74
N GLU A 147 -24.12 4.25 6.59
CA GLU A 147 -23.80 5.34 7.52
C GLU A 147 -23.02 6.47 6.83
N THR A 148 -22.05 6.14 5.98
CA THR A 148 -21.21 7.14 5.31
C THR A 148 -21.88 7.76 4.09
N GLN A 149 -22.94 7.17 3.56
CA GLN A 149 -23.77 7.63 2.46
C GLN A 149 -22.99 8.11 1.20
N LEU A 150 -21.74 7.69 1.05
CA LEU A 150 -20.95 8.04 -0.11
C LEU A 150 -21.29 7.10 -1.26
N GLY A 151 -22.15 7.53 -2.15
CA GLY A 151 -22.44 6.86 -3.43
C GLY A 151 -21.28 6.99 -4.42
N GLY A 152 -21.38 6.32 -5.56
CA GLY A 152 -20.33 6.29 -6.59
C GLY A 152 -19.15 5.39 -6.23
N ALA A 153 -18.14 5.42 -7.06
CA ALA A 153 -16.90 4.64 -6.90
C ALA A 153 -17.11 3.14 -6.63
N ILE A 154 -18.16 2.53 -7.24
CA ILE A 154 -18.58 1.16 -6.92
C ILE A 154 -17.45 0.15 -7.15
N ALA A 155 -16.75 0.23 -8.28
CA ALA A 155 -15.64 -0.67 -8.59
C ALA A 155 -14.50 -0.55 -7.56
N TYR A 156 -14.19 0.68 -7.13
CA TYR A 156 -13.18 0.94 -6.11
C TYR A 156 -13.60 0.37 -4.75
N GLN A 157 -14.82 0.65 -4.30
CA GLN A 157 -15.35 0.15 -3.03
C GLN A 157 -15.29 -1.38 -2.98
N CYS A 158 -15.80 -2.05 -4.01
CA CYS A 158 -15.75 -3.50 -4.13
C CYS A 158 -14.30 -4.03 -4.15
N SER A 159 -13.38 -3.36 -4.86
CA SER A 159 -11.96 -3.77 -4.88
C SER A 159 -11.29 -3.65 -3.52
N LYS A 160 -11.66 -2.64 -2.70
CA LYS A 160 -11.11 -2.47 -1.35
C LYS A 160 -11.72 -3.44 -0.35
N ALA A 161 -12.99 -3.83 -0.50
CA ALA A 161 -13.58 -4.94 0.25
C ALA A 161 -12.90 -6.27 -0.09
N ALA A 162 -12.64 -6.53 -1.38
CA ALA A 162 -11.88 -7.71 -1.82
C ALA A 162 -10.43 -7.69 -1.28
N LEU A 163 -9.76 -6.53 -1.24
CA LEU A 163 -8.44 -6.37 -0.65
C LEU A 163 -8.46 -6.64 0.87
N ASN A 164 -9.52 -6.25 1.56
CA ASN A 164 -9.73 -6.55 2.97
C ASN A 164 -9.85 -8.06 3.20
N MET A 165 -10.62 -8.77 2.35
CA MET A 165 -10.70 -10.23 2.39
C MET A 165 -9.34 -10.88 2.10
N LEU A 166 -8.60 -10.40 1.09
CA LEU A 166 -7.24 -10.86 0.81
C LEU A 166 -6.32 -10.69 2.04
N THR A 167 -6.41 -9.55 2.73
CA THR A 167 -5.65 -9.29 3.95
C THR A 167 -5.95 -10.33 5.03
N LYS A 168 -7.24 -10.60 5.26
CA LYS A 168 -7.68 -11.56 6.27
C LYS A 168 -7.18 -12.96 5.97
N GLN A 169 -7.34 -13.41 4.72
CA GLN A 169 -6.88 -14.73 4.28
C GLN A 169 -5.36 -14.85 4.30
N ALA A 170 -4.64 -13.84 3.79
CA ALA A 170 -3.18 -13.84 3.80
C ALA A 170 -2.60 -13.87 5.24
N ALA A 171 -3.27 -13.23 6.20
CA ALA A 171 -2.87 -13.29 7.60
C ALA A 171 -2.96 -14.70 8.19
N ILE A 172 -3.92 -15.51 7.72
CA ILE A 172 -4.05 -16.93 8.10
C ILE A 172 -2.95 -17.77 7.44
N ASP A 173 -2.80 -17.64 6.12
CA ASP A 173 -1.89 -18.46 5.31
C ASP A 173 -0.42 -18.18 5.65
N LEU A 174 -0.08 -16.94 6.01
CA LEU A 174 1.29 -16.51 6.32
C LEU A 174 1.65 -16.63 7.82
N LYS A 175 0.70 -16.99 8.67
CA LYS A 175 0.94 -17.20 10.11
C LYS A 175 2.06 -18.20 10.40
N PRO A 176 2.16 -19.36 9.72
CA PRO A 176 3.27 -20.31 9.92
C PRO A 176 4.65 -19.72 9.60
N LEU A 177 4.70 -18.73 8.70
CA LEU A 177 5.93 -18.00 8.32
C LEU A 177 6.22 -16.80 9.21
N LYS A 178 5.39 -16.54 10.23
CA LYS A 178 5.48 -15.39 11.14
C LYS A 178 5.43 -14.04 10.41
N ILE A 179 4.79 -13.97 9.24
CA ILE A 179 4.57 -12.75 8.48
C ILE A 179 3.20 -12.20 8.84
N ARG A 180 3.15 -10.97 9.35
CA ARG A 180 1.90 -10.29 9.69
C ARG A 180 1.36 -9.54 8.48
N VAL A 181 0.04 -9.46 8.36
CA VAL A 181 -0.65 -8.74 7.28
C VAL A 181 -1.79 -7.94 7.86
N ILE A 182 -1.89 -6.68 7.52
CA ILE A 182 -2.99 -5.79 7.92
C ILE A 182 -3.53 -5.00 6.73
N SER A 183 -4.79 -4.58 6.81
CA SER A 183 -5.35 -3.50 6.02
C SER A 183 -5.24 -2.19 6.81
N GLN A 184 -4.81 -1.11 6.15
CA GLN A 184 -4.79 0.22 6.74
C GLN A 184 -5.47 1.23 5.82
N SER A 185 -6.41 2.00 6.38
CA SER A 185 -6.98 3.16 5.70
C SER A 185 -6.15 4.39 6.03
N PRO A 186 -5.72 5.20 5.04
CA PRO A 186 -5.02 6.45 5.29
C PRO A 186 -5.94 7.59 5.74
N GLY A 187 -7.26 7.34 5.87
CA GLY A 187 -8.25 8.39 5.99
C GLY A 187 -8.55 9.07 4.65
N TRP A 188 -9.19 10.24 4.68
CA TRP A 188 -9.47 11.03 3.48
C TRP A 188 -8.38 12.09 3.29
N VAL A 189 -7.49 11.83 2.32
CA VAL A 189 -6.19 12.52 2.15
C VAL A 189 -6.20 13.39 0.90
N LYS A 190 -5.69 14.62 0.97
CA LYS A 190 -5.54 15.58 -0.13
C LYS A 190 -4.49 15.11 -1.13
N THR A 191 -4.93 14.27 -2.04
CA THR A 191 -4.18 13.75 -3.20
C THR A 191 -5.00 13.99 -4.46
N GLU A 192 -4.43 13.70 -5.61
CA GLU A 192 -5.19 13.67 -6.87
C GLU A 192 -6.46 12.79 -6.76
N MET A 193 -6.35 11.65 -6.07
CA MET A 193 -7.44 10.71 -5.83
C MET A 193 -8.48 11.26 -4.84
N GLY A 194 -8.03 11.85 -3.73
CA GLY A 194 -8.91 12.28 -2.64
C GLY A 194 -9.52 13.67 -2.84
N GLY A 195 -8.96 14.46 -3.77
CA GLY A 195 -9.41 15.81 -4.07
C GLY A 195 -9.07 16.86 -3.01
N VAL A 196 -9.36 18.12 -3.33
CA VAL A 196 -9.00 19.28 -2.50
C VAL A 196 -9.80 19.41 -1.20
N LYS A 197 -10.99 18.81 -1.16
CA LYS A 197 -11.90 18.83 0.02
C LYS A 197 -11.51 17.78 1.07
N ALA A 198 -10.51 16.93 0.80
CA ALA A 198 -10.09 15.90 1.75
C ALA A 198 -9.65 16.51 3.08
N LYS A 199 -9.80 15.70 4.15
CA LYS A 199 -9.60 16.14 5.53
C LYS A 199 -8.14 16.40 5.86
N TYR A 200 -7.27 15.47 5.49
CA TYR A 200 -5.88 15.45 5.92
C TYR A 200 -4.92 15.90 4.80
N GLN A 201 -3.88 16.65 5.17
CA GLN A 201 -2.70 16.76 4.31
C GLN A 201 -1.99 15.42 4.19
N VAL A 202 -1.26 15.19 3.09
CA VAL A 202 -0.57 13.90 2.86
C VAL A 202 0.44 13.63 3.98
N SER A 203 1.20 14.63 4.38
CA SER A 203 2.21 14.50 5.44
C SER A 203 1.60 14.15 6.80
N GLU A 204 0.47 14.75 7.14
CA GLU A 204 -0.26 14.48 8.38
C GLU A 204 -0.80 13.06 8.41
N ALA A 205 -1.52 12.64 7.36
CA ALA A 205 -2.08 11.30 7.26
C ALA A 205 -1.00 10.21 7.37
N VAL A 206 0.12 10.37 6.65
CA VAL A 206 1.23 9.41 6.69
C VAL A 206 1.89 9.39 8.06
N SER A 207 2.06 10.55 8.72
CA SER A 207 2.61 10.61 10.08
C SER A 207 1.72 9.83 11.07
N MET A 208 0.40 10.00 11.00
CA MET A 208 -0.56 9.25 11.82
C MET A 208 -0.48 7.74 11.53
N MET A 209 -0.46 7.35 10.25
CA MET A 209 -0.33 5.95 9.83
C MET A 209 0.94 5.29 10.38
N LEU A 210 2.10 5.93 10.21
CA LEU A 210 3.38 5.37 10.67
C LEU A 210 3.43 5.32 12.21
N HIS A 211 2.84 6.30 12.89
CA HIS A 211 2.72 6.29 14.34
C HIS A 211 1.88 5.12 14.82
N SER A 212 0.71 4.87 14.22
CA SER A 212 -0.16 3.77 14.58
C SER A 212 0.48 2.40 14.33
N LEU A 213 1.26 2.25 13.24
CA LEU A 213 2.02 1.02 12.96
C LEU A 213 3.11 0.75 14.01
N ASN A 214 3.73 1.78 14.58
CA ASN A 214 4.71 1.61 15.65
C ASN A 214 4.08 1.20 16.98
N GLN A 215 2.79 1.46 17.17
CA GLN A 215 2.01 1.06 18.35
C GLN A 215 1.30 -0.28 18.18
N LEU A 216 1.32 -0.85 16.96
CA LEU A 216 0.63 -2.09 16.67
C LEU A 216 1.23 -3.25 17.49
N PRO A 217 0.44 -3.99 18.28
CA PRO A 217 0.90 -5.17 19.01
C PRO A 217 1.66 -6.15 18.11
N SER A 218 2.73 -6.74 18.64
CA SER A 218 3.64 -7.59 17.86
C SER A 218 3.01 -8.86 17.32
N ASP A 219 1.88 -9.28 17.85
CA ASP A 219 1.10 -10.47 17.46
C ASP A 219 -0.13 -10.12 16.62
N GLN A 220 -0.47 -8.83 16.49
CA GLN A 220 -1.67 -8.40 15.78
C GLN A 220 -1.50 -8.56 14.27
N THR A 221 -2.40 -9.32 13.65
CA THR A 221 -2.46 -9.60 12.22
C THR A 221 -3.91 -9.84 11.79
N GLY A 222 -4.23 -9.67 10.51
CA GLY A 222 -5.58 -9.88 9.99
C GLY A 222 -6.59 -8.86 10.52
N VAL A 223 -6.14 -7.63 10.80
CA VAL A 223 -6.98 -6.52 11.26
C VAL A 223 -7.09 -5.43 10.20
N PHE A 224 -8.15 -4.64 10.28
CA PHE A 224 -8.34 -3.44 9.48
C PHE A 224 -8.33 -2.23 10.41
N ILE A 225 -7.39 -1.32 10.21
CA ILE A 225 -7.20 -0.13 11.05
C ILE A 225 -7.26 1.16 10.24
N GLY A 226 -7.60 2.25 10.92
CA GLY A 226 -7.55 3.59 10.40
C GLY A 226 -6.16 4.21 10.44
N GLU A 227 -6.07 5.45 9.98
CA GLU A 227 -4.90 6.31 10.11
C GLU A 227 -4.49 6.52 11.58
N ASP A 228 -5.47 6.54 12.47
CA ASP A 228 -5.32 6.72 13.92
C ASP A 228 -5.07 5.41 14.69
N GLY A 229 -4.97 4.29 14.00
CA GLY A 229 -4.75 2.96 14.60
C GLY A 229 -5.99 2.30 15.18
N LYS A 230 -7.14 2.96 15.16
CA LYS A 230 -8.39 2.34 15.61
C LYS A 230 -8.88 1.31 14.61
N GLU A 231 -9.45 0.23 15.11
CA GLU A 231 -10.06 -0.78 14.25
C GLU A 231 -11.25 -0.19 13.47
N ILE A 232 -11.33 -0.59 12.23
CA ILE A 232 -12.44 -0.33 11.31
C ILE A 232 -13.17 -1.66 11.12
N PRO A 233 -14.49 -1.72 11.25
CA PRO A 233 -15.23 -2.94 10.93
C PRO A 233 -15.07 -3.30 9.43
N TRP A 234 -15.15 -4.59 9.13
CA TRP A 234 -14.93 -5.13 7.77
C TRP A 234 -16.00 -4.76 6.75
#